data_25db9d2940a47d7f15241da181b84fba
#
_entry.id   25db9d2940a47d7f15241da181b84fba
#
_cell.length_a   1.000
_cell.length_b   1.000
_cell.length_c   1.000
_cell.angle_alpha   90.00
_cell.angle_beta   90.00
_cell.angle_gamma   90.00
#
_symmetry.space_group_name_H-M   'P 1'
#
loop_
_entity.id
_entity.type
_entity.pdbx_description
1 polymer ?
#
loop_
_entity_poly.entity_id
_entity_poly.type
_entity_poly.pdbx_seq_one_letter_code
_entity_poly.pdbx_strand_id
1 'polypeptide(L)'
;MKAVALLVFIALQLVFVPLAIVGLVLATYKQILISKRLGVSQTGIDVMSGRWTMHEFGMREDEATARLASALPNFSPLGNWMVLFPLWVYSRIAGGNSIYPRQVASGQEDIRDLVTARTRYFDAIIERRMPDVEQFVVMGAGYDTRCYGSLRAGPQRFFEADEEVTQQVKTVALADAGLETSGVTFVTVDFEKEDTFERLEAAGYDPSKKTLFLWEGVTLYLTEESVRRGLRDMKQHAAPGSIIVADVYGERFTAVGKSGARKNALELTDEALRFSLPFDRDHEARLRSFVESEGLQVGETNFMGTCDKRGPFMVVAEFVT
;
A
#
# COMPACT_ATOMS: atom_id res chain seq x y z
N MET A 1 24.80 16.42 -17.81
CA MET A 1 24.69 15.27 -16.91
C MET A 1 23.62 14.25 -17.37
N LYS A 2 22.38 14.63 -17.67
CA LYS A 2 21.32 13.69 -18.09
C LYS A 2 21.65 12.85 -19.34
N ALA A 3 22.31 13.41 -20.36
CA ALA A 3 22.73 12.66 -21.55
C ALA A 3 23.80 11.62 -21.23
N VAL A 4 24.77 11.93 -20.38
CA VAL A 4 25.80 10.98 -19.92
C VAL A 4 25.17 9.88 -19.11
N ALA A 5 24.25 10.23 -18.18
CA ALA A 5 23.51 9.26 -17.38
C ALA A 5 22.74 8.27 -18.28
N LEU A 6 22.09 8.77 -19.34
CA LEU A 6 21.35 7.94 -20.29
C LEU A 6 22.26 6.98 -21.06
N LEU A 7 23.42 7.44 -21.51
CA LEU A 7 24.40 6.59 -22.21
C LEU A 7 24.94 5.48 -21.30
N VAL A 8 25.29 5.85 -20.05
CA VAL A 8 25.72 4.85 -19.05
C VAL A 8 24.62 3.86 -18.74
N PHE A 9 23.36 4.33 -18.59
CA PHE A 9 22.21 3.46 -18.38
C PHE A 9 22.02 2.46 -19.52
N ILE A 10 22.07 2.92 -20.77
CA ILE A 10 21.90 2.04 -21.95
C ILE A 10 23.03 0.97 -21.96
N ALA A 11 24.27 1.37 -21.74
CA ALA A 11 25.40 0.45 -21.71
C ALA A 11 25.27 -0.57 -20.59
N LEU A 12 24.92 -0.13 -19.37
CA LEU A 12 24.67 -1.03 -18.24
C LEU A 12 23.48 -1.94 -18.49
N GLN A 13 22.39 -1.40 -19.06
CA GLN A 13 21.21 -2.21 -19.36
C GLN A 13 21.53 -3.37 -20.29
N LEU A 14 22.33 -3.15 -21.33
CA LEU A 14 22.76 -4.22 -22.25
C LEU A 14 23.58 -5.31 -21.54
N VAL A 15 24.50 -4.92 -20.66
CA VAL A 15 25.31 -5.87 -19.87
C VAL A 15 24.45 -6.61 -18.84
N PHE A 16 23.48 -5.93 -18.24
CA PHE A 16 22.61 -6.48 -17.18
C PHE A 16 21.41 -7.28 -17.69
N VAL A 17 21.12 -7.31 -19.01
CA VAL A 17 19.97 -8.07 -19.54
C VAL A 17 19.93 -9.54 -19.04
N PRO A 18 21.02 -10.33 -19.08
CA PRO A 18 20.97 -11.69 -18.57
C PRO A 18 20.67 -11.75 -17.06
N LEU A 19 21.29 -10.86 -16.27
CA LEU A 19 21.06 -10.77 -14.82
C LEU A 19 19.64 -10.32 -14.52
N ALA A 20 19.11 -9.34 -15.27
CA ALA A 20 17.75 -8.86 -15.12
C ALA A 20 16.72 -9.98 -15.40
N ILE A 21 16.96 -10.84 -16.38
CA ILE A 21 16.10 -12.01 -16.65
C ILE A 21 16.12 -12.96 -15.44
N VAL A 22 17.30 -13.31 -14.93
CA VAL A 22 17.43 -14.15 -13.73
C VAL A 22 16.76 -13.50 -12.53
N GLY A 23 17.01 -12.21 -12.31
CA GLY A 23 16.42 -11.43 -11.24
C GLY A 23 14.90 -11.39 -11.32
N LEU A 24 14.33 -11.16 -12.51
CA LEU A 24 12.89 -11.18 -12.75
C LEU A 24 12.28 -12.55 -12.43
N VAL A 25 12.90 -13.64 -12.90
CA VAL A 25 12.44 -15.00 -12.62
C VAL A 25 12.48 -15.27 -11.11
N LEU A 26 13.56 -14.90 -10.42
CA LEU A 26 13.71 -15.10 -8.98
C LEU A 26 12.68 -14.28 -8.19
N ALA A 27 12.49 -12.99 -8.54
CA ALA A 27 11.51 -12.13 -7.89
C ALA A 27 10.08 -12.65 -8.11
N THR A 28 9.70 -12.98 -9.35
CA THR A 28 8.38 -13.52 -9.70
C THR A 28 8.12 -14.87 -9.03
N TYR A 29 9.11 -15.76 -9.00
CA TYR A 29 9.00 -17.05 -8.31
C TYR A 29 8.67 -16.85 -6.82
N LYS A 30 9.45 -16.01 -6.14
CA LYS A 30 9.22 -15.74 -4.73
C LYS A 30 7.86 -15.07 -4.51
N GLN A 31 7.55 -14.02 -5.24
CA GLN A 31 6.31 -13.26 -5.10
C GLN A 31 5.07 -14.12 -5.34
N ILE A 32 5.01 -14.93 -6.40
CA ILE A 32 3.81 -15.68 -6.75
C ILE A 32 3.80 -17.05 -6.06
N LEU A 33 4.82 -17.88 -6.29
CA LEU A 33 4.77 -19.27 -5.85
C LEU A 33 5.03 -19.45 -4.36
N ILE A 34 5.90 -18.63 -3.76
CA ILE A 34 6.11 -18.68 -2.31
C ILE A 34 4.92 -18.04 -1.60
N SER A 35 4.37 -16.90 -2.05
CA SER A 35 3.14 -16.34 -1.47
C SER A 35 1.99 -17.34 -1.50
N LYS A 36 1.77 -18.01 -2.64
CA LYS A 36 0.77 -19.08 -2.75
C LYS A 36 0.98 -20.21 -1.74
N ARG A 37 2.23 -20.68 -1.56
CA ARG A 37 2.55 -21.74 -0.59
C ARG A 37 2.31 -21.31 0.85
N LEU A 38 2.54 -20.04 1.14
CA LEU A 38 2.31 -19.46 2.46
C LEU A 38 0.84 -19.10 2.71
N GLY A 39 0.00 -19.05 1.67
CA GLY A 39 -1.39 -18.62 1.75
C GLY A 39 -1.55 -17.12 1.99
N VAL A 40 -0.58 -16.29 1.52
CA VAL A 40 -0.59 -14.84 1.69
C VAL A 40 -0.70 -14.11 0.35
N SER A 41 -1.16 -12.85 0.40
CA SER A 41 -1.29 -11.99 -0.77
C SER A 41 0.04 -11.77 -1.50
N GLN A 42 0.03 -11.96 -2.84
CA GLN A 42 1.14 -11.56 -3.69
C GLN A 42 1.17 -10.05 -3.94
N THR A 43 0.01 -9.40 -3.95
CA THR A 43 -0.09 -7.95 -4.20
C THR A 43 0.44 -7.14 -3.03
N GLY A 44 0.40 -7.67 -1.80
CA GLY A 44 1.11 -7.09 -0.66
C GLY A 44 2.63 -6.99 -0.90
N ILE A 45 3.21 -7.97 -1.61
CA ILE A 45 4.62 -7.94 -2.03
C ILE A 45 4.89 -6.89 -3.11
N ASP A 46 3.95 -6.65 -4.04
CA ASP A 46 4.07 -5.56 -5.02
C ASP A 46 4.21 -4.20 -4.33
N VAL A 47 3.35 -3.95 -3.34
CA VAL A 47 3.38 -2.69 -2.56
C VAL A 47 4.68 -2.57 -1.79
N MET A 48 5.08 -3.62 -1.08
CA MET A 48 6.34 -3.62 -0.33
C MET A 48 7.56 -3.44 -1.25
N SER A 49 7.59 -4.11 -2.41
CA SER A 49 8.64 -3.94 -3.43
C SER A 49 8.75 -2.50 -3.91
N GLY A 50 7.62 -1.84 -4.13
CA GLY A 50 7.58 -0.43 -4.49
C GLY A 50 8.13 0.48 -3.40
N ARG A 51 7.75 0.27 -2.13
CA ARG A 51 8.25 1.03 -0.97
C ARG A 51 9.72 0.77 -0.73
N TRP A 52 10.17 -0.48 -0.81
CA TRP A 52 11.58 -0.84 -0.77
C TRP A 52 12.37 -0.11 -1.86
N THR A 53 11.86 -0.09 -3.08
CA THR A 53 12.49 0.66 -4.19
C THR A 53 12.55 2.15 -3.91
N MET A 54 11.50 2.75 -3.32
CA MET A 54 11.51 4.17 -2.92
C MET A 54 12.61 4.45 -1.90
N HIS A 55 12.81 3.57 -0.92
CA HIS A 55 13.88 3.68 0.06
C HIS A 55 15.26 3.61 -0.59
N GLU A 56 15.52 2.56 -1.37
CA GLU A 56 16.82 2.33 -2.02
C GLU A 56 17.22 3.46 -3.01
N PHE A 57 16.22 4.10 -3.62
CA PHE A 57 16.44 5.23 -4.51
C PHE A 57 16.43 6.60 -3.80
N GLY A 58 16.27 6.62 -2.49
CA GLY A 58 16.30 7.84 -1.67
C GLY A 58 15.08 8.75 -1.86
N MET A 59 13.93 8.20 -2.25
CA MET A 59 12.66 8.93 -2.36
C MET A 59 11.85 8.93 -1.07
N ARG A 60 12.10 7.96 -0.19
CA ARG A 60 11.43 7.77 1.09
C ARG A 60 12.40 7.13 2.07
N GLU A 61 12.52 7.69 3.27
CA GLU A 61 13.25 7.04 4.35
C GLU A 61 12.36 5.97 5.00
N ASP A 62 12.69 4.70 4.82
CA ASP A 62 11.92 3.57 5.34
C ASP A 62 12.83 2.36 5.60
N GLU A 63 13.72 2.53 6.58
CA GLU A 63 14.62 1.46 7.01
C GLU A 63 13.86 0.21 7.46
N ALA A 64 12.67 0.38 8.05
CA ALA A 64 11.84 -0.73 8.48
C ALA A 64 11.39 -1.59 7.28
N THR A 65 10.97 -0.97 6.17
CA THR A 65 10.66 -1.71 4.93
C THR A 65 11.90 -2.42 4.38
N ALA A 66 13.08 -1.79 4.36
CA ALA A 66 14.28 -2.41 3.84
C ALA A 66 14.70 -3.64 4.65
N ARG A 67 14.63 -3.56 5.97
CA ARG A 67 14.93 -4.68 6.88
C ARG A 67 13.90 -5.79 6.77
N LEU A 68 12.60 -5.48 6.81
CA LEU A 68 11.52 -6.44 6.63
C LEU A 68 11.63 -7.17 5.28
N ALA A 69 11.87 -6.43 4.20
CA ALA A 69 12.06 -6.97 2.85
C ALA A 69 13.16 -8.03 2.79
N SER A 70 14.24 -7.82 3.53
CA SER A 70 15.37 -8.77 3.57
C SER A 70 15.03 -10.06 4.31
N ALA A 71 14.09 -10.04 5.23
CA ALA A 71 13.67 -11.18 6.05
C ALA A 71 12.47 -11.95 5.45
N LEU A 72 11.67 -11.32 4.59
CA LEU A 72 10.49 -11.96 4.01
C LEU A 72 10.83 -13.10 3.05
N PRO A 73 10.25 -14.30 3.24
CA PRO A 73 10.54 -15.46 2.39
C PRO A 73 10.05 -15.29 0.94
N ASN A 74 8.98 -14.54 0.75
CA ASN A 74 8.31 -14.30 -0.53
C ASN A 74 8.76 -13.01 -1.25
N PHE A 75 9.79 -12.33 -0.75
CA PHE A 75 10.45 -11.21 -1.42
C PHE A 75 11.90 -11.55 -1.79
N SER A 76 12.45 -10.92 -2.82
CA SER A 76 13.82 -11.12 -3.27
C SER A 76 14.54 -9.78 -3.49
N PRO A 77 15.23 -9.22 -2.47
CA PRO A 77 16.07 -8.05 -2.66
C PRO A 77 17.10 -8.23 -3.78
N LEU A 78 17.77 -9.38 -3.80
CA LEU A 78 18.75 -9.69 -4.84
C LEU A 78 18.14 -9.70 -6.25
N GLY A 79 16.97 -10.34 -6.42
CA GLY A 79 16.27 -10.35 -7.70
C GLY A 79 15.89 -8.94 -8.16
N ASN A 80 15.37 -8.12 -7.25
CA ASN A 80 15.05 -6.73 -7.54
C ASN A 80 16.30 -5.90 -7.89
N TRP A 81 17.40 -6.07 -7.17
CA TRP A 81 18.67 -5.40 -7.49
C TRP A 81 19.23 -5.80 -8.87
N MET A 82 19.14 -7.06 -9.25
CA MET A 82 19.55 -7.51 -10.59
C MET A 82 18.78 -6.79 -11.71
N VAL A 83 17.53 -6.40 -11.45
CA VAL A 83 16.68 -5.66 -12.41
C VAL A 83 16.92 -4.15 -12.32
N LEU A 84 17.00 -3.60 -11.11
CA LEU A 84 16.93 -2.16 -10.86
C LEU A 84 18.29 -1.46 -10.83
N PHE A 85 19.39 -2.20 -10.71
CA PHE A 85 20.73 -1.62 -10.57
C PHE A 85 21.10 -0.61 -11.68
N PRO A 86 20.86 -0.87 -12.98
CA PRO A 86 21.14 0.13 -14.02
C PRO A 86 20.34 1.43 -13.85
N LEU A 87 19.09 1.34 -13.39
CA LEU A 87 18.24 2.49 -13.10
C LEU A 87 18.74 3.27 -11.87
N TRP A 88 19.19 2.55 -10.84
CA TRP A 88 19.77 3.17 -9.66
C TRP A 88 21.03 3.97 -10.01
N VAL A 89 21.95 3.40 -10.80
CA VAL A 89 23.13 4.12 -11.30
C VAL A 89 22.73 5.36 -12.10
N TYR A 90 21.73 5.21 -12.98
CA TYR A 90 21.18 6.33 -13.74
C TYR A 90 20.72 7.46 -12.81
N SER A 91 19.93 7.14 -11.80
CA SER A 91 19.37 8.13 -10.88
C SER A 91 20.47 8.90 -10.15
N ARG A 92 21.55 8.23 -9.75
CA ARG A 92 22.71 8.85 -9.06
C ARG A 92 23.47 9.82 -9.97
N ILE A 93 23.68 9.45 -11.24
CA ILE A 93 24.39 10.31 -12.22
C ILE A 93 23.48 11.46 -12.69
N ALA A 94 22.19 11.19 -12.90
CA ALA A 94 21.23 12.19 -13.36
C ALA A 94 20.87 13.23 -12.29
N GLY A 95 21.12 12.94 -11.03
CA GLY A 95 20.73 13.77 -9.89
C GLY A 95 19.24 13.70 -9.59
N GLY A 96 18.60 12.55 -9.86
CA GLY A 96 17.19 12.31 -9.55
C GLY A 96 16.56 11.18 -10.34
N ASN A 97 15.37 10.79 -9.91
CA ASN A 97 14.62 9.63 -10.40
C ASN A 97 13.60 10.07 -11.48
N SER A 98 14.02 10.10 -12.75
CA SER A 98 13.16 10.54 -13.85
C SER A 98 12.55 9.39 -14.67
N ILE A 99 13.02 8.17 -14.50
CA ILE A 99 12.50 6.99 -15.22
C ILE A 99 11.64 6.15 -14.28
N TYR A 100 12.25 5.54 -13.25
CA TYR A 100 11.60 4.74 -12.23
C TYR A 100 12.55 4.56 -11.02
N PRO A 101 12.06 4.58 -9.76
CA PRO A 101 10.77 5.17 -9.38
C PRO A 101 10.76 6.66 -9.67
N ARG A 102 9.63 7.23 -10.03
CA ARG A 102 9.57 8.65 -10.41
C ARG A 102 8.54 9.40 -9.58
N GLN A 103 8.78 10.70 -9.44
CA GLN A 103 7.81 11.62 -8.87
C GLN A 103 7.22 12.46 -9.99
N VAL A 104 5.92 12.37 -10.16
CA VAL A 104 5.15 13.16 -11.12
C VAL A 104 4.26 14.16 -10.40
N ALA A 105 3.82 15.19 -11.11
CA ALA A 105 2.86 16.16 -10.57
C ALA A 105 1.49 15.49 -10.36
N SER A 106 0.73 16.02 -9.39
CA SER A 106 -0.62 15.54 -9.11
C SER A 106 -1.50 15.55 -10.35
N GLY A 107 -2.22 14.48 -10.56
CA GLY A 107 -3.08 14.26 -11.73
C GLY A 107 -2.37 13.70 -12.98
N GLN A 108 -1.03 13.71 -13.02
CA GLN A 108 -0.24 13.17 -14.14
C GLN A 108 0.22 11.74 -13.94
N GLU A 109 -0.17 11.12 -12.82
CA GLU A 109 0.20 9.75 -12.49
C GLU A 109 -0.40 8.78 -13.51
N ASP A 110 0.36 7.74 -13.82
CA ASP A 110 -0.13 6.56 -14.53
C ASP A 110 0.01 5.30 -13.65
N ILE A 111 -0.42 4.14 -14.18
CA ILE A 111 -0.42 2.89 -13.41
C ILE A 111 1.00 2.49 -12.95
N ARG A 112 2.07 2.94 -13.62
CA ARG A 112 3.46 2.68 -13.19
C ARG A 112 3.82 3.47 -11.94
N ASP A 113 3.14 4.58 -11.70
CA ASP A 113 3.35 5.43 -10.53
C ASP A 113 2.47 5.02 -9.33
N LEU A 114 1.62 3.99 -9.50
CA LEU A 114 0.62 3.57 -8.52
C LEU A 114 1.19 3.50 -7.10
N VAL A 115 2.18 2.65 -6.87
CA VAL A 115 2.70 2.43 -5.51
C VAL A 115 3.42 3.68 -4.99
N THR A 116 4.24 4.33 -5.82
CA THR A 116 5.04 5.49 -5.41
C THR A 116 4.17 6.70 -5.08
N ALA A 117 3.19 7.02 -5.92
CA ALA A 117 2.29 8.14 -5.69
C ALA A 117 1.31 7.87 -4.55
N ARG A 118 0.70 6.68 -4.53
CA ARG A 118 -0.19 6.25 -3.45
C ARG A 118 0.49 6.32 -2.09
N THR A 119 1.68 5.74 -1.95
CA THR A 119 2.45 5.78 -0.68
C THR A 119 2.68 7.20 -0.22
N ARG A 120 3.07 8.12 -1.12
CA ARG A 120 3.30 9.54 -0.77
C ARG A 120 2.03 10.24 -0.30
N TYR A 121 0.89 9.99 -0.94
CA TYR A 121 -0.38 10.60 -0.53
C TYR A 121 -0.82 10.07 0.83
N PHE A 122 -0.72 8.77 1.07
CA PHE A 122 -0.99 8.21 2.39
C PHE A 122 -0.07 8.81 3.45
N ASP A 123 1.24 8.80 3.22
CA ASP A 123 2.22 9.31 4.18
C ASP A 123 1.93 10.78 4.51
N ALA A 124 1.64 11.63 3.52
CA ALA A 124 1.35 13.05 3.72
C ALA A 124 0.09 13.27 4.58
N ILE A 125 -0.97 12.49 4.37
CA ILE A 125 -2.18 12.59 5.18
C ILE A 125 -1.91 12.08 6.61
N ILE A 126 -1.27 10.91 6.73
CA ILE A 126 -0.98 10.28 8.02
C ILE A 126 -0.09 11.21 8.86
N GLU A 127 1.03 11.71 8.34
CA GLU A 127 1.95 12.59 9.06
C GLU A 127 1.24 13.84 9.58
N ARG A 128 0.36 14.43 8.79
CA ARG A 128 -0.41 15.61 9.17
C ARG A 128 -1.43 15.32 10.27
N ARG A 129 -2.07 14.13 10.24
CA ARG A 129 -3.17 13.77 11.13
C ARG A 129 -2.75 13.02 12.40
N MET A 130 -1.58 12.41 12.41
CA MET A 130 -1.08 11.68 13.60
C MET A 130 -1.10 12.51 14.89
N PRO A 131 -0.73 13.81 14.89
CA PRO A 131 -0.79 14.61 16.12
C PRO A 131 -2.21 14.81 16.69
N ASP A 132 -3.25 14.63 15.87
CA ASP A 132 -4.65 14.90 16.24
C ASP A 132 -5.35 13.67 16.86
N VAL A 133 -4.69 12.50 16.86
CA VAL A 133 -5.28 11.22 17.27
C VAL A 133 -4.51 10.54 18.39
N GLU A 134 -5.19 9.64 19.11
CA GLU A 134 -4.62 8.88 20.22
C GLU A 134 -4.34 7.42 19.85
N GLN A 135 -4.95 6.93 18.76
CA GLN A 135 -4.82 5.57 18.28
C GLN A 135 -4.59 5.56 16.77
N PHE A 136 -3.77 4.63 16.31
CA PHE A 136 -3.53 4.35 14.90
C PHE A 136 -3.81 2.88 14.63
N VAL A 137 -4.76 2.61 13.77
CA VAL A 137 -5.19 1.25 13.43
C VAL A 137 -4.95 1.00 11.94
N VAL A 138 -4.15 -0.01 11.62
CA VAL A 138 -3.91 -0.45 10.25
C VAL A 138 -4.84 -1.63 9.93
N MET A 139 -5.79 -1.42 9.05
CA MET A 139 -6.81 -2.39 8.65
C MET A 139 -6.33 -3.15 7.40
N GLY A 140 -6.06 -4.44 7.53
CA GLY A 140 -5.38 -5.23 6.51
C GLY A 140 -3.90 -4.85 6.42
N ALA A 141 -3.18 -5.03 7.53
CA ALA A 141 -1.83 -4.48 7.70
C ALA A 141 -0.78 -5.07 6.74
N GLY A 142 -1.02 -6.25 6.17
CA GLY A 142 -0.11 -6.86 5.22
C GLY A 142 1.36 -6.74 5.63
N TYR A 143 2.16 -6.19 4.76
CA TYR A 143 3.57 -5.88 5.03
C TYR A 143 3.83 -4.39 5.27
N ASP A 144 2.83 -3.63 5.71
CA ASP A 144 3.00 -2.23 6.08
C ASP A 144 3.99 -2.09 7.25
N THR A 145 4.85 -1.09 7.18
CA THR A 145 5.92 -0.85 8.16
C THR A 145 5.77 0.46 8.92
N ARG A 146 4.67 1.19 8.71
CA ARG A 146 4.48 2.52 9.34
C ARG A 146 4.45 2.43 10.86
N CYS A 147 3.99 1.31 11.42
CA CYS A 147 4.03 1.06 12.87
C CYS A 147 5.45 0.83 13.43
N TYR A 148 6.48 0.72 12.60
CA TYR A 148 7.87 0.43 13.01
C TYR A 148 8.86 1.54 12.65
N GLY A 149 8.37 2.65 12.09
CA GLY A 149 9.17 3.81 11.66
C GLY A 149 9.04 5.04 12.57
N SER A 150 9.23 6.21 11.98
CA SER A 150 9.22 7.51 12.65
C SER A 150 7.88 7.85 13.34
N LEU A 151 6.76 7.35 12.85
CA LEU A 151 5.45 7.56 13.46
C LEU A 151 5.37 7.02 14.89
N ARG A 152 6.17 6.01 15.22
CA ARG A 152 6.21 5.39 16.54
C ARG A 152 6.80 6.28 17.65
N ALA A 153 7.43 7.39 17.30
CA ALA A 153 7.96 8.34 18.28
C ALA A 153 6.88 9.11 19.05
N GLY A 154 5.62 9.04 18.60
CA GLY A 154 4.47 9.67 19.24
C GLY A 154 3.86 8.85 20.38
N PRO A 155 2.91 9.43 21.14
CA PRO A 155 2.22 8.78 22.24
C PRO A 155 1.09 7.84 21.83
N GLN A 156 0.85 7.68 20.53
CA GLN A 156 -0.28 6.91 19.98
C GLN A 156 -0.13 5.43 20.31
N ARG A 157 -1.28 4.77 20.48
CA ARG A 157 -1.35 3.32 20.52
C ARG A 157 -1.50 2.77 19.11
N PHE A 158 -0.73 1.75 18.78
CA PHE A 158 -0.69 1.15 17.44
C PHE A 158 -1.34 -0.22 17.42
N PHE A 159 -2.21 -0.44 16.44
CA PHE A 159 -2.87 -1.72 16.21
C PHE A 159 -2.69 -2.12 14.74
N GLU A 160 -2.40 -3.40 14.52
CA GLU A 160 -2.40 -4.00 13.18
C GLU A 160 -3.43 -5.13 13.14
N ALA A 161 -4.50 -4.93 12.36
CA ALA A 161 -5.52 -5.94 12.13
C ALA A 161 -5.28 -6.62 10.78
N ASP A 162 -5.20 -7.95 10.76
CA ASP A 162 -5.05 -8.75 9.54
C ASP A 162 -5.42 -10.21 9.78
N GLU A 163 -5.51 -10.99 8.71
CA GLU A 163 -5.68 -12.44 8.77
C GLU A 163 -4.50 -13.14 9.45
N GLU A 164 -4.80 -14.22 10.17
CA GLU A 164 -3.82 -14.98 10.96
C GLU A 164 -2.57 -15.37 10.17
N VAL A 165 -2.75 -15.89 8.96
CA VAL A 165 -1.64 -16.36 8.11
C VAL A 165 -0.70 -15.22 7.75
N THR A 166 -1.25 -14.08 7.36
CA THR A 166 -0.47 -12.88 7.01
C THR A 166 0.29 -12.35 8.22
N GLN A 167 -0.37 -12.27 9.39
CA GLN A 167 0.27 -11.83 10.62
C GLN A 167 1.39 -12.76 11.06
N GLN A 168 1.22 -14.09 10.96
CA GLN A 168 2.26 -15.06 11.31
C GLN A 168 3.50 -14.89 10.44
N VAL A 169 3.34 -14.76 9.10
CA VAL A 169 4.47 -14.52 8.19
C VAL A 169 5.16 -13.20 8.51
N LYS A 170 4.39 -12.13 8.75
CA LYS A 170 4.93 -10.81 9.07
C LYS A 170 5.68 -10.79 10.40
N THR A 171 5.09 -11.35 11.47
CA THR A 171 5.70 -11.30 12.80
C THR A 171 7.01 -12.09 12.87
N VAL A 172 7.10 -13.25 12.20
CA VAL A 172 8.36 -13.97 12.06
C VAL A 172 9.40 -13.13 11.34
N ALA A 173 9.02 -12.53 10.20
CA ALA A 173 9.94 -11.69 9.43
C ALA A 173 10.36 -10.40 10.18
N LEU A 174 9.47 -9.80 10.98
CA LEU A 174 9.81 -8.67 11.85
C LEU A 174 10.86 -9.05 12.90
N ALA A 175 10.71 -10.22 13.53
CA ALA A 175 11.67 -10.75 14.49
C ALA A 175 13.04 -11.01 13.82
N ASP A 176 13.05 -11.70 12.68
CA ASP A 176 14.26 -11.99 11.91
C ASP A 176 14.95 -10.70 11.42
N ALA A 177 14.17 -9.68 11.09
CA ALA A 177 14.67 -8.34 10.76
C ALA A 177 15.18 -7.55 11.99
N GLY A 178 14.96 -8.04 13.21
CA GLY A 178 15.27 -7.35 14.45
C GLY A 178 14.49 -6.03 14.62
N LEU A 179 13.27 -5.96 14.07
CA LEU A 179 12.39 -4.80 14.25
C LEU A 179 11.63 -4.92 15.58
N GLU A 180 11.61 -3.81 16.33
CA GLU A 180 10.95 -3.75 17.62
C GLU A 180 9.43 -3.70 17.47
N THR A 181 8.72 -4.64 18.08
CA THR A 181 7.26 -4.80 17.96
C THR A 181 6.49 -4.52 19.25
N SER A 182 7.16 -4.30 20.39
CA SER A 182 6.53 -4.20 21.72
C SER A 182 5.48 -3.09 21.84
N GLY A 183 5.49 -2.09 20.97
CA GLY A 183 4.50 -1.01 20.96
C GLY A 183 3.35 -1.21 19.97
N VAL A 184 3.26 -2.37 19.31
CA VAL A 184 2.21 -2.69 18.33
C VAL A 184 1.36 -3.84 18.84
N THR A 185 0.05 -3.65 18.87
CA THR A 185 -0.91 -4.70 19.20
C THR A 185 -1.38 -5.38 17.91
N PHE A 186 -1.09 -6.67 17.78
CA PHE A 186 -1.55 -7.48 16.64
C PHE A 186 -2.94 -8.02 16.93
N VAL A 187 -3.86 -7.82 15.99
CA VAL A 187 -5.25 -8.27 16.09
C VAL A 187 -5.56 -9.17 14.91
N THR A 188 -5.69 -10.46 15.19
CA THR A 188 -6.09 -11.42 14.16
C THR A 188 -7.58 -11.33 13.88
N VAL A 189 -7.96 -11.13 12.62
CA VAL A 189 -9.36 -11.01 12.20
C VAL A 189 -9.56 -11.37 10.73
N ASP A 190 -10.61 -12.13 10.45
CA ASP A 190 -11.15 -12.32 9.11
C ASP A 190 -12.25 -11.27 8.86
N PHE A 191 -11.94 -10.25 8.06
CA PHE A 191 -12.83 -9.10 7.79
C PHE A 191 -14.16 -9.47 7.13
N GLU A 192 -14.29 -10.67 6.55
CA GLU A 192 -15.54 -11.13 5.95
C GLU A 192 -16.42 -11.91 6.95
N LYS A 193 -15.84 -12.52 8.00
CA LYS A 193 -16.52 -13.48 8.87
C LYS A 193 -16.64 -13.03 10.33
N GLU A 194 -15.75 -12.16 10.79
CA GLU A 194 -15.67 -11.77 12.19
C GLU A 194 -16.01 -10.30 12.39
N ASP A 195 -16.43 -9.95 13.61
CA ASP A 195 -16.58 -8.56 14.02
C ASP A 195 -15.19 -7.99 14.35
N THR A 196 -14.72 -7.13 13.47
CA THR A 196 -13.40 -6.52 13.58
C THR A 196 -13.26 -5.65 14.84
N PHE A 197 -14.33 -4.95 15.22
CA PHE A 197 -14.28 -4.04 16.37
C PHE A 197 -14.39 -4.80 17.69
N GLU A 198 -15.14 -5.90 17.77
CA GLU A 198 -15.11 -6.79 18.92
C GLU A 198 -13.67 -7.31 19.17
N ARG A 199 -12.95 -7.70 18.11
CA ARG A 199 -11.56 -8.14 18.20
C ARG A 199 -10.60 -7.04 18.62
N LEU A 200 -10.74 -5.85 18.05
CA LEU A 200 -9.93 -4.67 18.39
C LEU A 200 -10.14 -4.25 19.85
N GLU A 201 -11.40 -4.16 20.30
CA GLU A 201 -11.74 -3.79 21.68
C GLU A 201 -11.24 -4.82 22.69
N ALA A 202 -11.38 -6.12 22.40
CA ALA A 202 -10.80 -7.20 23.21
C ALA A 202 -9.27 -7.11 23.31
N ALA A 203 -8.60 -6.56 22.29
CA ALA A 203 -7.16 -6.28 22.27
C ALA A 203 -6.78 -4.94 22.91
N GLY A 204 -7.76 -4.18 23.40
CA GLY A 204 -7.57 -2.94 24.12
C GLY A 204 -7.70 -1.67 23.27
N TYR A 205 -8.27 -1.73 22.09
CA TYR A 205 -8.74 -0.55 21.36
C TYR A 205 -9.84 0.14 22.17
N ASP A 206 -9.83 1.47 22.20
CA ASP A 206 -10.79 2.27 22.94
C ASP A 206 -11.61 3.12 21.98
N PRO A 207 -12.91 2.82 21.75
CA PRO A 207 -13.76 3.56 20.83
C PRO A 207 -14.04 4.99 21.26
N SER A 208 -13.74 5.37 22.51
CA SER A 208 -13.87 6.74 23.00
C SER A 208 -12.70 7.65 22.60
N LYS A 209 -11.64 7.09 22.05
CA LYS A 209 -10.41 7.78 21.63
C LYS A 209 -10.42 8.12 20.16
N LYS A 210 -9.93 9.32 19.82
CA LYS A 210 -9.73 9.67 18.41
C LYS A 210 -8.74 8.76 17.75
N THR A 211 -9.15 8.18 16.64
CA THR A 211 -8.40 7.15 15.90
C THR A 211 -8.16 7.58 14.47
N LEU A 212 -6.97 7.28 13.96
CA LEU A 212 -6.70 7.25 12.54
C LEU A 212 -6.69 5.80 12.08
N PHE A 213 -7.63 5.46 11.21
CA PHE A 213 -7.68 4.18 10.52
C PHE A 213 -6.96 4.29 9.17
N LEU A 214 -5.97 3.44 8.95
CA LEU A 214 -5.32 3.26 7.66
C LEU A 214 -5.93 2.04 6.98
N TRP A 215 -6.57 2.25 5.82
CA TRP A 215 -7.20 1.20 5.03
C TRP A 215 -6.65 1.21 3.62
N GLU A 216 -5.41 0.76 3.46
CA GLU A 216 -4.63 0.82 2.21
C GLU A 216 -4.59 -0.52 1.50
N GLY A 217 -5.04 -0.54 0.24
CA GLY A 217 -4.90 -1.71 -0.65
C GLY A 217 -5.83 -2.87 -0.31
N VAL A 218 -6.91 -2.63 0.43
CA VAL A 218 -7.87 -3.66 0.89
C VAL A 218 -9.21 -3.53 0.18
N THR A 219 -9.73 -2.30 0.03
CA THR A 219 -11.09 -2.05 -0.47
C THR A 219 -11.40 -2.73 -1.79
N LEU A 220 -10.42 -2.80 -2.70
CA LEU A 220 -10.60 -3.38 -4.04
C LEU A 220 -10.85 -4.90 -4.05
N TYR A 221 -10.54 -5.61 -2.97
CA TYR A 221 -10.75 -7.06 -2.84
C TYR A 221 -12.10 -7.39 -2.19
N LEU A 222 -12.69 -6.44 -1.49
CA LEU A 222 -13.97 -6.59 -0.80
C LEU A 222 -15.15 -6.39 -1.76
N THR A 223 -16.31 -6.86 -1.36
CA THR A 223 -17.56 -6.48 -2.02
C THR A 223 -17.94 -5.04 -1.66
N GLU A 224 -18.77 -4.38 -2.49
CA GLU A 224 -19.28 -3.04 -2.16
C GLU A 224 -19.97 -3.02 -0.80
N GLU A 225 -20.76 -4.04 -0.49
CA GLU A 225 -21.45 -4.14 0.80
C GLU A 225 -20.45 -4.26 1.96
N SER A 226 -19.37 -5.04 1.79
CA SER A 226 -18.32 -5.15 2.82
C SER A 226 -17.56 -3.84 3.01
N VAL A 227 -17.31 -3.08 1.92
CA VAL A 227 -16.70 -1.75 2.04
C VAL A 227 -17.61 -0.79 2.79
N ARG A 228 -18.91 -0.76 2.44
CA ARG A 228 -19.91 0.08 3.13
C ARG A 228 -20.04 -0.30 4.60
N ARG A 229 -20.10 -1.59 4.90
CA ARG A 229 -20.11 -2.08 6.28
C ARG A 229 -18.86 -1.62 7.04
N GLY A 230 -17.68 -1.81 6.49
CA GLY A 230 -16.43 -1.36 7.13
C GLY A 230 -16.40 0.13 7.44
N LEU A 231 -16.92 0.97 6.52
CA LEU A 231 -17.03 2.41 6.76
C LEU A 231 -18.02 2.74 7.90
N ARG A 232 -19.18 2.07 7.95
CA ARG A 232 -20.16 2.22 9.03
C ARG A 232 -19.59 1.78 10.37
N ASP A 233 -18.92 0.63 10.40
CA ASP A 233 -18.34 0.07 11.61
C ASP A 233 -17.22 0.96 12.15
N MET A 234 -16.31 1.46 11.30
CA MET A 234 -15.29 2.43 11.70
C MET A 234 -15.90 3.70 12.25
N LYS A 235 -16.99 4.21 11.64
CA LYS A 235 -17.71 5.37 12.17
C LYS A 235 -18.37 5.10 13.52
N GLN A 236 -19.01 3.95 13.67
CA GLN A 236 -19.77 3.60 14.89
C GLN A 236 -18.86 3.36 16.09
N HIS A 237 -17.69 2.79 15.85
CA HIS A 237 -16.72 2.41 16.88
C HIS A 237 -15.54 3.39 17.01
N ALA A 238 -15.72 4.65 16.64
CA ALA A 238 -14.70 5.66 16.76
C ALA A 238 -15.25 6.96 17.37
N ALA A 239 -14.43 7.65 18.13
CA ALA A 239 -14.78 8.96 18.68
C ALA A 239 -15.01 9.98 17.55
N PRO A 240 -15.94 10.95 17.72
CA PRO A 240 -16.15 12.00 16.74
C PRO A 240 -14.86 12.75 16.37
N GLY A 241 -14.64 12.97 15.08
CA GLY A 241 -13.43 13.59 14.55
C GLY A 241 -12.28 12.58 14.36
N SER A 242 -12.56 11.26 14.45
CA SER A 242 -11.66 10.22 13.97
C SER A 242 -11.59 10.24 12.44
N ILE A 243 -10.52 9.66 11.91
CA ILE A 243 -10.16 9.81 10.50
C ILE A 243 -9.94 8.42 9.90
N ILE A 244 -10.52 8.17 8.74
CA ILE A 244 -10.25 7.00 7.90
C ILE A 244 -9.46 7.49 6.70
N VAL A 245 -8.28 6.97 6.47
CA VAL A 245 -7.50 7.21 5.25
C VAL A 245 -7.52 5.93 4.42
N ALA A 246 -8.17 6.00 3.26
CA ALA A 246 -8.38 4.84 2.42
C ALA A 246 -8.10 5.13 0.95
N ASP A 247 -7.81 4.07 0.19
CA ASP A 247 -7.83 4.12 -1.26
C ASP A 247 -9.13 3.54 -1.84
N VAL A 248 -9.63 4.19 -2.88
CA VAL A 248 -10.75 3.72 -3.68
C VAL A 248 -10.35 3.70 -5.15
N TYR A 249 -10.61 2.58 -5.80
CA TYR A 249 -10.19 2.35 -7.17
C TYR A 249 -11.29 2.66 -8.17
N GLY A 250 -10.89 3.22 -9.31
CA GLY A 250 -11.79 3.41 -10.45
C GLY A 250 -11.95 2.13 -11.27
N GLU A 251 -13.10 1.98 -11.94
CA GLU A 251 -13.37 0.84 -12.83
C GLU A 251 -12.28 0.64 -13.90
N ARG A 252 -11.66 1.73 -14.33
CA ARG A 252 -10.53 1.69 -15.27
C ARG A 252 -9.35 0.85 -14.73
N PHE A 253 -9.06 0.92 -13.44
CA PHE A 253 -8.02 0.13 -12.82
C PHE A 253 -8.39 -1.34 -12.74
N THR A 254 -9.60 -1.63 -12.25
CA THR A 254 -10.07 -3.02 -12.12
C THR A 254 -10.23 -3.72 -13.46
N ALA A 255 -10.55 -2.99 -14.52
CA ALA A 255 -10.60 -3.52 -15.88
C ALA A 255 -9.23 -4.04 -16.37
N VAL A 256 -8.13 -3.37 -16.00
CA VAL A 256 -6.77 -3.85 -16.31
C VAL A 256 -6.44 -5.15 -15.57
N GLY A 257 -6.88 -5.28 -14.33
CA GLY A 257 -6.70 -6.50 -13.52
C GLY A 257 -7.51 -7.70 -14.02
N LYS A 258 -8.56 -7.46 -14.81
CA LYS A 258 -9.45 -8.51 -15.35
C LYS A 258 -8.97 -9.13 -16.67
N SER A 259 -7.79 -8.76 -17.19
CA SER A 259 -7.28 -9.23 -18.48
C SER A 259 -5.82 -9.64 -18.45
N GLY A 260 -5.44 -10.57 -19.35
CA GLY A 260 -4.06 -10.99 -19.61
C GLY A 260 -3.35 -11.69 -18.45
N ALA A 261 -2.02 -11.59 -18.42
CA ALA A 261 -1.17 -12.26 -17.43
C ALA A 261 -1.46 -11.82 -15.99
N ARG A 262 -1.95 -10.59 -15.79
CA ARG A 262 -2.28 -10.07 -14.46
C ARG A 262 -3.50 -10.77 -13.86
N LYS A 263 -4.52 -11.07 -14.68
CA LYS A 263 -5.66 -11.89 -14.27
C LYS A 263 -5.19 -13.25 -13.77
N ASN A 264 -4.37 -13.94 -14.57
CA ASN A 264 -3.88 -15.27 -14.21
C ASN A 264 -3.03 -15.24 -12.92
N ALA A 265 -2.26 -14.18 -12.71
CA ALA A 265 -1.46 -14.02 -11.49
C ALA A 265 -2.36 -13.84 -10.25
N LEU A 266 -3.40 -13.00 -10.33
CA LEU A 266 -4.37 -12.80 -9.24
C LEU A 266 -5.16 -14.08 -8.93
N GLU A 267 -5.58 -14.81 -9.96
CA GLU A 267 -6.28 -16.10 -9.79
C GLU A 267 -5.41 -17.17 -9.10
N LEU A 268 -4.06 -17.10 -9.26
CA LEU A 268 -3.16 -18.04 -8.59
C LEU A 268 -3.10 -17.87 -7.06
N THR A 269 -3.45 -16.71 -6.55
CA THR A 269 -3.45 -16.38 -5.11
C THR A 269 -4.86 -16.09 -4.59
N ASP A 270 -5.90 -16.47 -5.34
CA ASP A 270 -7.32 -16.26 -5.03
C ASP A 270 -7.72 -14.78 -4.81
N GLU A 271 -6.94 -13.85 -5.38
CA GLU A 271 -7.19 -12.41 -5.31
C GLU A 271 -8.12 -11.98 -6.47
N ALA A 272 -9.33 -11.57 -6.14
CA ALA A 272 -10.29 -11.05 -7.11
C ALA A 272 -10.54 -9.56 -6.86
N LEU A 273 -10.44 -8.73 -7.91
CA LEU A 273 -10.83 -7.32 -7.83
C LEU A 273 -12.34 -7.20 -7.93
N ARG A 274 -12.99 -6.82 -6.81
CA ARG A 274 -14.46 -6.85 -6.66
C ARG A 274 -15.07 -5.46 -6.63
N PHE A 275 -14.47 -4.52 -5.86
CA PHE A 275 -15.00 -3.18 -5.65
C PHE A 275 -14.25 -2.13 -6.46
N SER A 276 -15.00 -1.25 -7.11
CA SER A 276 -14.50 -0.02 -7.74
C SER A 276 -15.65 0.96 -7.97
N LEU A 277 -15.36 2.25 -8.03
CA LEU A 277 -16.32 3.28 -8.39
C LEU A 277 -16.14 3.73 -9.85
N PRO A 278 -17.20 4.15 -10.52
CA PRO A 278 -17.14 4.67 -11.88
C PRO A 278 -16.56 6.10 -11.87
N PHE A 279 -15.24 6.21 -11.87
CA PHE A 279 -14.53 7.49 -11.90
C PHE A 279 -14.44 8.02 -13.34
N ASP A 280 -15.42 8.82 -13.70
CA ASP A 280 -15.50 9.59 -14.93
C ASP A 280 -15.28 11.10 -14.66
N ARG A 281 -16.01 11.96 -15.38
CA ARG A 281 -15.92 13.43 -15.21
C ARG A 281 -16.42 13.91 -13.85
N ASP A 282 -17.33 13.17 -13.21
CA ASP A 282 -17.96 13.51 -11.93
C ASP A 282 -17.39 12.70 -10.77
N HIS A 283 -16.11 12.26 -10.87
CA HIS A 283 -15.48 11.37 -9.90
C HIS A 283 -15.52 11.88 -8.45
N GLU A 284 -15.36 13.19 -8.24
CA GLU A 284 -15.46 13.78 -6.89
C GLU A 284 -16.87 13.65 -6.31
N ALA A 285 -17.89 13.96 -7.11
CA ALA A 285 -19.29 13.84 -6.68
C ALA A 285 -19.67 12.38 -6.40
N ARG A 286 -19.13 11.43 -7.17
CA ARG A 286 -19.37 9.99 -6.97
C ARG A 286 -18.73 9.49 -5.68
N LEU A 287 -17.47 9.86 -5.42
CA LEU A 287 -16.81 9.51 -4.16
C LEU A 287 -17.57 10.11 -2.98
N ARG A 288 -17.92 11.40 -3.06
CA ARG A 288 -18.68 12.10 -2.03
C ARG A 288 -20.00 11.43 -1.75
N SER A 289 -20.80 11.16 -2.78
CA SER A 289 -22.09 10.49 -2.64
C SER A 289 -21.97 9.11 -2.00
N PHE A 290 -20.93 8.33 -2.37
CA PHE A 290 -20.68 7.01 -1.79
C PHE A 290 -20.34 7.11 -0.29
N VAL A 291 -19.45 8.01 0.08
CA VAL A 291 -18.96 8.15 1.47
C VAL A 291 -20.02 8.80 2.38
N GLU A 292 -20.70 9.85 1.89
CA GLU A 292 -21.72 10.56 2.65
C GLU A 292 -22.98 9.70 2.86
N SER A 293 -23.28 8.73 1.99
CA SER A 293 -24.35 7.77 2.22
C SER A 293 -24.11 6.86 3.43
N GLU A 294 -22.84 6.69 3.85
CA GLU A 294 -22.48 6.00 5.10
C GLU A 294 -22.34 6.97 6.30
N GLY A 295 -22.68 8.25 6.07
CA GLY A 295 -22.71 9.29 7.10
C GLY A 295 -21.33 9.82 7.50
N LEU A 296 -20.32 9.62 6.68
CA LEU A 296 -18.98 10.19 6.82
C LEU A 296 -18.85 11.46 5.98
N GLN A 297 -17.87 12.32 6.31
CA GLN A 297 -17.54 13.49 5.50
C GLN A 297 -16.26 13.23 4.70
N VAL A 298 -16.23 13.67 3.44
CA VAL A 298 -15.02 13.60 2.62
C VAL A 298 -14.13 14.80 2.95
N GLY A 299 -12.93 14.52 3.41
CA GLY A 299 -11.87 15.48 3.65
C GLY A 299 -10.97 15.68 2.42
N GLU A 300 -9.65 15.56 2.60
CA GLU A 300 -8.68 15.65 1.51
C GLU A 300 -8.82 14.47 0.54
N THR A 301 -8.69 14.78 -0.75
CA THR A 301 -8.72 13.77 -1.81
C THR A 301 -7.55 13.97 -2.77
N ASN A 302 -6.85 12.89 -3.08
CA ASN A 302 -5.74 12.85 -4.03
C ASN A 302 -6.10 11.86 -5.16
N PHE A 303 -6.80 12.37 -6.18
CA PHE A 303 -7.16 11.58 -7.35
C PHE A 303 -5.97 11.42 -8.29
N MET A 304 -5.63 10.18 -8.64
CA MET A 304 -4.50 9.84 -9.50
C MET A 304 -4.93 9.66 -10.95
N GLY A 305 -4.20 10.33 -11.87
CA GLY A 305 -4.42 10.23 -13.31
C GLY A 305 -5.58 11.08 -13.84
N THR A 306 -5.91 12.19 -13.18
CA THR A 306 -7.00 13.10 -13.59
C THR A 306 -6.73 13.79 -14.93
N CYS A 307 -5.47 13.92 -15.34
CA CYS A 307 -5.11 14.48 -16.65
C CYS A 307 -5.42 13.54 -17.83
N ASP A 308 -5.73 12.26 -17.56
CA ASP A 308 -6.18 11.31 -18.59
C ASP A 308 -7.67 11.55 -18.91
N LYS A 309 -8.00 11.62 -20.20
CA LYS A 309 -9.39 11.84 -20.66
C LYS A 309 -10.40 10.79 -20.17
N ARG A 310 -9.91 9.63 -19.75
CA ARG A 310 -10.72 8.51 -19.20
C ARG A 310 -11.03 8.68 -17.71
N GLY A 311 -10.58 9.78 -17.09
CA GLY A 311 -10.72 10.03 -15.66
C GLY A 311 -9.65 9.34 -14.80
N PRO A 312 -9.68 9.58 -13.48
CA PRO A 312 -8.73 9.00 -12.56
C PRO A 312 -8.88 7.48 -12.46
N PHE A 313 -7.78 6.80 -12.13
CA PHE A 313 -7.81 5.35 -11.91
C PHE A 313 -7.94 4.95 -10.44
N MET A 314 -7.68 5.87 -9.53
CA MET A 314 -7.90 5.70 -8.09
C MET A 314 -7.85 7.04 -7.37
N VAL A 315 -8.24 7.03 -6.11
CA VAL A 315 -8.08 8.13 -5.15
C VAL A 315 -7.51 7.60 -3.84
N VAL A 316 -6.64 8.38 -3.20
CA VAL A 316 -6.35 8.30 -1.78
C VAL A 316 -7.12 9.42 -1.09
N ALA A 317 -7.98 9.07 -0.15
CA ALA A 317 -8.91 10.01 0.44
C ALA A 317 -8.98 9.87 1.97
N GLU A 318 -9.29 11.01 2.60
CA GLU A 318 -9.60 11.14 4.01
C GLU A 318 -11.11 11.19 4.19
N PHE A 319 -11.63 10.38 5.11
CA PHE A 319 -13.03 10.41 5.55
C PHE A 319 -13.06 10.72 7.04
N VAL A 320 -13.93 11.63 7.45
CA VAL A 320 -14.04 12.09 8.84
C VAL A 320 -15.37 11.61 9.42
N THR A 321 -15.31 11.05 10.65
CA THR A 321 -16.49 10.57 11.39
C THR A 321 -17.30 11.69 12.03
#